data_46bc5b8c7d897a21a02aabc58f824ac8
#
_entry.id   46bc5b8c7d897a21a02aabc58f824ac8
#
_cell.length_a   1.000
_cell.length_b   1.000
_cell.length_c   1.000
_cell.angle_alpha   90.00
_cell.angle_beta   90.00
_cell.angle_gamma   90.00
#
_symmetry.space_group_name_H-M   'P 1'
#
loop_
_entity.id
_entity.type
_entity.pdbx_description
1 polymer ?
#
loop_
_entity_poly.entity_id
_entity_poly.type
_entity_poly.pdbx_seq_one_letter_code
_entity_poly.pdbx_strand_id
1 'polypeptide(L)'
;MIYSFLQNGDGAVTIQFENKISEDVNRRVTGLCNTIEAKGINGVIELVPTFASLTVFYDCTIISSKRLKKKIKALINDGERSVKSKAIVWNIPVCYDDEFAPDMENVCNHTSLEKEEVIRLHTSKPYLIYMLGFLPGFAYLGGMDERLFTPRLKTPRLEIFEGAVGIGSEQTGIYPIASPGGWQLIGKTPVKVFDKSKESPILYKAGDYIKFFSIDKAEYFEIEKQVASGVYTPTVSEVEL
;
A
#
# COMPACT_ATOMS: atom_id res chain seq x y z
N MET A 1 -13.68 15.64 -15.47
CA MET A 1 -13.29 14.56 -14.54
C MET A 1 -14.34 13.45 -14.64
N ILE A 2 -13.90 12.20 -14.91
CA ILE A 2 -14.83 11.06 -15.03
C ILE A 2 -14.89 10.36 -13.67
N TYR A 3 -16.05 10.35 -13.04
CA TYR A 3 -16.33 9.59 -11.82
C TYR A 3 -17.80 9.19 -11.78
N SER A 4 -18.10 8.16 -10.99
CA SER A 4 -19.48 7.71 -10.75
C SER A 4 -19.72 7.49 -9.25
N PHE A 5 -20.99 7.56 -8.85
CA PHE A 5 -21.41 7.18 -7.50
C PHE A 5 -22.06 5.81 -7.54
N LEU A 6 -21.54 4.90 -6.74
CA LEU A 6 -22.11 3.57 -6.51
C LEU A 6 -22.72 3.55 -5.10
N GLN A 7 -23.96 3.07 -4.99
CA GLN A 7 -24.62 2.92 -3.70
C GLN A 7 -24.30 1.55 -3.13
N ASN A 8 -23.82 1.51 -1.88
CA ASN A 8 -23.48 0.28 -1.17
C ASN A 8 -24.38 0.14 0.06
N GLY A 9 -25.55 -0.49 -0.13
CA GLY A 9 -26.57 -0.54 0.92
C GLY A 9 -27.07 0.84 1.32
N ASP A 10 -27.53 0.97 2.57
CA ASP A 10 -28.12 2.23 3.08
C ASP A 10 -27.10 3.15 3.75
N GLY A 11 -25.98 2.60 4.21
CA GLY A 11 -24.98 3.32 5.02
C GLY A 11 -23.67 3.63 4.31
N ALA A 12 -23.52 3.34 3.00
CA ALA A 12 -22.27 3.66 2.30
C ALA A 12 -22.49 4.09 0.84
N VAL A 13 -21.59 4.92 0.35
CA VAL A 13 -21.50 5.33 -1.04
C VAL A 13 -20.05 5.32 -1.49
N THR A 14 -19.78 4.73 -2.66
CA THR A 14 -18.45 4.74 -3.27
C THR A 14 -18.41 5.76 -4.41
N ILE A 15 -17.39 6.58 -4.42
CA ILE A 15 -16.99 7.43 -5.53
C ILE A 15 -15.96 6.65 -6.32
N GLN A 16 -16.32 6.16 -7.49
CA GLN A 16 -15.44 5.42 -8.38
C GLN A 16 -14.87 6.37 -9.42
N PHE A 17 -13.56 6.51 -9.45
CA PHE A 17 -12.81 7.20 -10.50
C PHE A 17 -12.49 6.23 -11.65
N GLU A 18 -11.62 6.65 -12.58
CA GLU A 18 -11.16 5.78 -13.66
C GLU A 18 -10.54 4.49 -13.08
N ASN A 19 -10.96 3.33 -13.59
CA ASN A 19 -10.45 2.03 -13.11
C ASN A 19 -9.03 1.77 -13.65
N LYS A 20 -8.09 2.57 -13.18
CA LYS A 20 -6.68 2.52 -13.54
C LYS A 20 -5.83 2.72 -12.30
N ILE A 21 -4.83 1.85 -12.10
CA ILE A 21 -3.79 2.06 -11.08
C ILE A 21 -2.84 3.13 -11.58
N SER A 22 -3.00 4.35 -11.10
CA SER A 22 -2.10 5.47 -11.42
C SER A 22 -2.02 6.45 -10.26
N GLU A 23 -0.86 7.08 -10.11
CA GLU A 23 -0.64 8.07 -9.07
C GLU A 23 -1.61 9.26 -9.17
N ASP A 24 -1.95 9.70 -10.40
CA ASP A 24 -2.89 10.79 -10.60
C ASP A 24 -4.31 10.46 -10.11
N VAL A 25 -4.78 9.23 -10.38
CA VAL A 25 -6.09 8.78 -9.88
C VAL A 25 -6.05 8.68 -8.38
N ASN A 26 -5.00 8.10 -7.80
CA ASN A 26 -4.86 7.95 -6.34
C ASN A 26 -4.75 9.30 -5.63
N ARG A 27 -4.00 10.27 -6.17
CA ARG A 27 -3.95 11.65 -5.65
C ARG A 27 -5.33 12.29 -5.57
N ARG A 28 -6.19 12.06 -6.57
CA ARG A 28 -7.59 12.54 -6.54
C ARG A 28 -8.41 11.86 -5.45
N VAL A 29 -8.25 10.54 -5.30
CA VAL A 29 -8.90 9.77 -4.22
C VAL A 29 -8.48 10.30 -2.85
N THR A 30 -7.17 10.39 -2.62
CA THR A 30 -6.60 10.86 -1.34
C THR A 30 -6.93 12.33 -1.08
N GLY A 31 -6.85 13.18 -2.11
CA GLY A 31 -7.22 14.59 -2.01
C GLY A 31 -8.69 14.79 -1.63
N LEU A 32 -9.59 14.00 -2.22
CA LEU A 32 -11.01 14.02 -1.87
C LEU A 32 -11.23 13.51 -0.43
N CYS A 33 -10.55 12.43 -0.03
CA CYS A 33 -10.58 11.90 1.32
C CYS A 33 -10.23 12.98 2.35
N ASN A 34 -9.05 13.59 2.19
CA ASN A 34 -8.57 14.65 3.08
C ASN A 34 -9.51 15.87 3.10
N THR A 35 -10.12 16.21 1.96
CA THR A 35 -11.08 17.32 1.86
C THR A 35 -12.36 17.02 2.64
N ILE A 36 -12.88 15.78 2.53
CA ILE A 36 -14.09 15.38 3.29
C ILE A 36 -13.81 15.37 4.79
N GLU A 37 -12.65 14.85 5.21
CA GLU A 37 -12.20 14.87 6.61
C GLU A 37 -12.12 16.31 7.15
N ALA A 38 -11.41 17.18 6.44
CA ALA A 38 -11.24 18.57 6.85
C ALA A 38 -12.57 19.34 6.94
N LYS A 39 -13.56 18.97 6.12
CA LYS A 39 -14.91 19.57 6.16
C LYS A 39 -15.79 19.08 7.29
N GLY A 40 -15.45 17.94 7.92
CA GLY A 40 -16.21 17.39 9.03
C GLY A 40 -17.70 17.23 8.72
N ILE A 41 -18.03 16.57 7.60
CA ILE A 41 -19.44 16.43 7.16
C ILE A 41 -20.20 15.62 8.22
N ASN A 42 -21.15 16.28 8.90
CA ASN A 42 -21.98 15.62 9.90
C ASN A 42 -22.73 14.43 9.29
N GLY A 43 -22.61 13.26 9.95
CA GLY A 43 -23.15 11.99 9.51
C GLY A 43 -22.15 11.12 8.73
N VAL A 44 -20.95 11.60 8.36
CA VAL A 44 -19.87 10.76 7.85
C VAL A 44 -19.21 10.04 9.04
N ILE A 45 -19.06 8.72 8.92
CA ILE A 45 -18.51 7.83 9.95
C ILE A 45 -17.07 7.47 9.63
N GLU A 46 -16.82 7.03 8.38
CA GLU A 46 -15.52 6.50 7.96
C GLU A 46 -15.28 6.76 6.48
N LEU A 47 -14.00 6.91 6.12
CA LEU A 47 -13.54 7.09 4.75
C LEU A 47 -12.54 5.98 4.43
N VAL A 48 -12.82 5.23 3.37
CA VAL A 48 -11.95 4.11 2.93
C VAL A 48 -11.47 4.39 1.50
N PRO A 49 -10.27 4.98 1.36
CA PRO A 49 -9.64 5.17 0.06
C PRO A 49 -9.07 3.85 -0.48
N THR A 50 -9.13 3.68 -1.79
CA THR A 50 -8.51 2.59 -2.52
C THR A 50 -7.68 3.12 -3.71
N PHE A 51 -7.22 2.25 -4.61
CA PHE A 51 -6.47 2.67 -5.81
C PHE A 51 -7.19 3.73 -6.65
N ALA A 52 -8.47 3.54 -6.88
CA ALA A 52 -9.26 4.34 -7.81
C ALA A 52 -10.66 4.68 -7.29
N SER A 53 -10.92 4.47 -6.00
CA SER A 53 -12.21 4.80 -5.40
C SER A 53 -12.10 5.28 -3.96
N LEU A 54 -13.13 5.99 -3.50
CA LEU A 54 -13.31 6.37 -2.12
C LEU A 54 -14.69 5.90 -1.66
N THR A 55 -14.73 5.01 -0.68
CA THR A 55 -15.98 4.63 -0.02
C THR A 55 -16.18 5.48 1.23
N VAL A 56 -17.36 6.09 1.32
CA VAL A 56 -17.79 6.95 2.41
C VAL A 56 -18.89 6.22 3.18
N PHE A 57 -18.61 5.81 4.40
CA PHE A 57 -19.60 5.28 5.34
C PHE A 57 -20.28 6.44 6.06
N TYR A 58 -21.61 6.38 6.19
CA TYR A 58 -22.39 7.45 6.78
C TYR A 58 -23.62 6.93 7.55
N ASP A 59 -24.06 7.70 8.53
CA ASP A 59 -25.31 7.45 9.24
C ASP A 59 -26.47 8.01 8.42
N CYS A 60 -27.29 7.11 7.86
CA CYS A 60 -28.43 7.46 7.03
C CYS A 60 -29.57 8.15 7.82
N THR A 61 -29.55 8.10 9.16
CA THR A 61 -30.50 8.83 10.01
C THR A 61 -30.12 10.31 10.16
N ILE A 62 -28.83 10.64 9.96
CA ILE A 62 -28.29 12.01 10.05
C ILE A 62 -28.24 12.69 8.68
N ILE A 63 -27.78 11.97 7.66
CA ILE A 63 -27.65 12.49 6.30
C ILE A 63 -28.13 11.49 5.25
N SER A 64 -29.01 11.90 4.36
CA SER A 64 -29.44 11.03 3.26
C SER A 64 -28.35 10.90 2.18
N SER A 65 -28.30 9.73 1.52
CA SER A 65 -27.39 9.46 0.39
C SER A 65 -27.43 10.58 -0.67
N LYS A 66 -28.61 11.06 -1.03
CA LYS A 66 -28.79 12.16 -2.00
C LYS A 66 -28.10 13.45 -1.54
N ARG A 67 -28.24 13.80 -0.26
CA ARG A 67 -27.64 15.03 0.31
C ARG A 67 -26.12 14.89 0.42
N LEU A 68 -25.64 13.70 0.83
CA LEU A 68 -24.21 13.37 0.91
C LEU A 68 -23.57 13.48 -0.48
N LYS A 69 -24.13 12.80 -1.51
CA LYS A 69 -23.64 12.87 -2.89
C LYS A 69 -23.58 14.29 -3.43
N LYS A 70 -24.58 15.13 -3.11
CA LYS A 70 -24.57 16.56 -3.50
C LYS A 70 -23.42 17.32 -2.87
N LYS A 71 -23.13 17.10 -1.57
CA LYS A 71 -22.01 17.73 -0.88
C LYS A 71 -20.67 17.27 -1.46
N ILE A 72 -20.48 15.96 -1.64
CA ILE A 72 -19.25 15.40 -2.21
C ILE A 72 -19.02 15.91 -3.65
N LYS A 73 -20.07 15.98 -4.47
CA LYS A 73 -19.97 16.54 -5.83
C LYS A 73 -19.48 17.98 -5.85
N ALA A 74 -19.91 18.80 -4.91
CA ALA A 74 -19.42 20.17 -4.78
C ALA A 74 -17.92 20.19 -4.42
N LEU A 75 -17.47 19.33 -3.50
CA LEU A 75 -16.06 19.23 -3.11
C LEU A 75 -15.17 18.76 -4.26
N ILE A 76 -15.62 17.81 -5.08
CA ILE A 76 -14.86 17.35 -6.25
C ILE A 76 -14.67 18.51 -7.25
N ASN A 77 -15.67 19.33 -7.46
CA ASN A 77 -15.59 20.46 -8.39
C ASN A 77 -14.72 21.62 -7.85
N ASP A 78 -14.71 21.82 -6.52
CA ASP A 78 -13.88 22.84 -5.85
C ASP A 78 -12.43 22.39 -5.63
N GLY A 79 -12.14 21.07 -5.74
CA GLY A 79 -10.96 20.39 -5.18
C GLY A 79 -9.75 20.26 -6.08
N GLU A 80 -9.60 20.99 -7.21
CA GLU A 80 -8.36 21.01 -7.99
C GLU A 80 -7.23 21.87 -7.39
N ARG A 81 -7.37 22.35 -6.16
CA ARG A 81 -6.27 22.94 -5.43
C ARG A 81 -5.50 21.83 -4.74
N SER A 82 -4.46 21.32 -5.43
CA SER A 82 -3.48 20.41 -4.81
C SER A 82 -2.90 21.12 -3.58
N VAL A 83 -3.31 20.68 -2.40
CA VAL A 83 -2.55 20.99 -1.20
C VAL A 83 -1.23 20.29 -1.38
N LYS A 84 -0.13 21.05 -1.48
CA LYS A 84 1.21 20.46 -1.43
C LYS A 84 1.29 19.63 -0.16
N SER A 85 1.29 18.32 -0.30
CA SER A 85 1.41 17.41 0.82
C SER A 85 2.83 16.86 0.84
N LYS A 86 3.41 16.79 2.02
CA LYS A 86 4.66 16.08 2.23
C LYS A 86 4.32 14.61 2.44
N ALA A 87 5.00 13.73 1.73
CA ALA A 87 4.93 12.29 1.94
C ALA A 87 6.25 11.78 2.54
N ILE A 88 6.16 10.74 3.33
CA ILE A 88 7.31 10.08 3.94
C ILE A 88 7.72 8.92 3.03
N VAL A 89 9.01 8.79 2.76
CA VAL A 89 9.62 7.62 2.12
C VAL A 89 10.28 6.78 3.20
N TRP A 90 9.75 5.59 3.43
CA TRP A 90 10.28 4.60 4.36
C TRP A 90 11.31 3.73 3.67
N ASN A 91 12.58 3.77 4.09
CA ASN A 91 13.62 2.90 3.55
C ASN A 91 13.57 1.56 4.29
N ILE A 92 13.19 0.50 3.58
CA ILE A 92 12.97 -0.83 4.15
C ILE A 92 14.06 -1.79 3.65
N PRO A 93 14.89 -2.36 4.54
CA PRO A 93 15.88 -3.38 4.18
C PRO A 93 15.21 -4.69 3.80
N VAL A 94 15.71 -5.35 2.76
CA VAL A 94 15.22 -6.65 2.31
C VAL A 94 16.39 -7.56 1.98
N CYS A 95 16.41 -8.75 2.56
CA CYS A 95 17.30 -9.83 2.17
C CYS A 95 16.66 -10.68 1.09
N TYR A 96 17.37 -10.83 -0.03
CA TYR A 96 16.94 -11.59 -1.21
C TYR A 96 17.65 -12.96 -1.32
N ASP A 97 18.26 -13.46 -0.26
CA ASP A 97 18.88 -14.78 -0.22
C ASP A 97 17.82 -15.87 -0.45
N ASP A 98 18.23 -16.99 -1.04
CA ASP A 98 17.35 -18.08 -1.47
C ASP A 98 16.47 -18.62 -0.34
N GLU A 99 16.98 -18.61 0.89
CA GLU A 99 16.22 -19.00 2.09
C GLU A 99 14.97 -18.12 2.31
N PHE A 100 15.03 -16.85 1.93
CA PHE A 100 13.95 -15.87 2.08
C PHE A 100 13.18 -15.59 0.79
N ALA A 101 13.67 -16.11 -0.34
CA ALA A 101 13.18 -15.83 -1.67
C ALA A 101 12.76 -17.10 -2.44
N PRO A 102 11.85 -17.94 -1.90
CA PRO A 102 11.54 -19.25 -2.45
C PRO A 102 10.96 -19.22 -3.88
N ASP A 103 10.51 -18.07 -4.37
CA ASP A 103 9.96 -17.92 -5.71
C ASP A 103 10.82 -17.03 -6.63
N MET A 104 12.02 -16.67 -6.21
CA MET A 104 12.91 -15.84 -7.03
C MET A 104 13.16 -16.50 -8.40
N GLU A 105 13.40 -17.80 -8.43
CA GLU A 105 13.59 -18.56 -9.68
C GLU A 105 12.35 -18.50 -10.58
N ASN A 106 11.14 -18.58 -10.02
CA ASN A 106 9.90 -18.44 -10.78
C ASN A 106 9.80 -17.04 -11.43
N VAL A 107 10.17 -16.00 -10.69
CA VAL A 107 10.18 -14.62 -11.21
C VAL A 107 11.23 -14.47 -12.31
N CYS A 108 12.45 -14.95 -12.10
CA CYS A 108 13.52 -14.93 -13.10
C CYS A 108 13.09 -15.65 -14.39
N ASN A 109 12.52 -16.85 -14.28
CA ASN A 109 12.05 -17.63 -15.42
C ASN A 109 10.90 -16.94 -16.16
N HIS A 110 9.96 -16.33 -15.44
CA HIS A 110 8.83 -15.62 -16.06
C HIS A 110 9.26 -14.35 -16.77
N THR A 111 10.16 -13.60 -16.17
CA THR A 111 10.61 -12.29 -16.68
C THR A 111 11.80 -12.40 -17.64
N SER A 112 12.46 -13.55 -17.69
CA SER A 112 13.74 -13.76 -18.41
C SER A 112 14.86 -12.83 -17.91
N LEU A 113 14.84 -12.48 -16.61
CA LEU A 113 15.85 -11.65 -15.95
C LEU A 113 16.68 -12.51 -15.00
N GLU A 114 17.96 -12.13 -14.85
CA GLU A 114 18.81 -12.68 -13.79
C GLU A 114 18.42 -12.11 -12.42
N LYS A 115 18.72 -12.86 -11.35
CA LYS A 115 18.37 -12.50 -9.96
C LYS A 115 18.84 -11.09 -9.59
N GLU A 116 20.07 -10.75 -9.95
CA GLU A 116 20.68 -9.45 -9.68
C GLU A 116 19.90 -8.30 -10.36
N GLU A 117 19.41 -8.55 -11.56
CA GLU A 117 18.60 -7.56 -12.29
C GLU A 117 17.21 -7.42 -11.67
N VAL A 118 16.58 -8.51 -11.23
CA VAL A 118 15.31 -8.48 -10.47
C VAL A 118 15.48 -7.62 -9.22
N ILE A 119 16.52 -7.87 -8.42
CA ILE A 119 16.82 -7.11 -7.21
C ILE A 119 17.08 -5.64 -7.54
N ARG A 120 17.91 -5.36 -8.54
CA ARG A 120 18.23 -4.00 -8.96
C ARG A 120 16.99 -3.20 -9.35
N LEU A 121 16.10 -3.81 -10.13
CA LEU A 121 14.85 -3.17 -10.54
C LEU A 121 13.90 -2.97 -9.37
N HIS A 122 13.76 -3.98 -8.51
CA HIS A 122 12.88 -3.92 -7.34
C HIS A 122 13.32 -2.86 -6.33
N THR A 123 14.61 -2.60 -6.21
CA THR A 123 15.17 -1.60 -5.28
C THR A 123 15.43 -0.22 -5.92
N SER A 124 15.14 -0.03 -7.22
CA SER A 124 15.56 1.14 -7.98
C SER A 124 14.88 2.45 -7.58
N LYS A 125 13.60 2.38 -7.16
CA LYS A 125 12.76 3.56 -6.89
C LYS A 125 11.83 3.35 -5.71
N PRO A 126 11.30 4.43 -5.10
CA PRO A 126 10.23 4.32 -4.11
C PRO A 126 8.91 3.93 -4.77
N TYR A 127 8.06 3.22 -4.01
CA TYR A 127 6.73 2.75 -4.38
C TYR A 127 5.68 3.48 -3.55
N LEU A 128 4.70 4.07 -4.19
CA LEU A 128 3.57 4.71 -3.49
C LEU A 128 2.71 3.66 -2.79
N ILE A 129 2.38 3.90 -1.53
CA ILE A 129 1.36 3.14 -0.79
C ILE A 129 -0.01 3.67 -1.20
N TYR A 130 -0.68 2.96 -2.10
CA TYR A 130 -2.01 3.36 -2.57
C TYR A 130 -3.08 3.19 -1.52
N MET A 131 -3.02 2.08 -0.80
CA MET A 131 -3.95 1.75 0.27
C MET A 131 -3.36 0.71 1.21
N LEU A 132 -3.95 0.60 2.39
CA LEU A 132 -3.72 -0.49 3.33
C LEU A 132 -4.95 -1.40 3.35
N GLY A 133 -4.77 -2.72 3.49
CA GLY A 133 -5.91 -3.64 3.54
C GLY A 133 -5.47 -5.09 3.46
N PHE A 134 -6.40 -6.02 3.32
CA PHE A 134 -6.20 -7.46 3.39
C PHE A 134 -5.79 -7.92 4.80
N LEU A 135 -4.69 -7.41 5.33
CA LEU A 135 -4.20 -7.63 6.69
C LEU A 135 -3.83 -6.27 7.31
N PRO A 136 -3.87 -6.12 8.65
CA PRO A 136 -3.37 -4.92 9.30
C PRO A 136 -1.91 -4.65 8.92
N GLY A 137 -1.64 -3.49 8.31
CA GLY A 137 -0.31 -3.11 7.86
C GLY A 137 0.12 -3.66 6.49
N PHE A 138 -0.71 -4.44 5.78
CA PHE A 138 -0.39 -4.83 4.41
C PHE A 138 -0.54 -3.63 3.48
N ALA A 139 0.57 -3.21 2.87
CA ALA A 139 0.62 -2.09 1.94
C ALA A 139 0.52 -2.59 0.48
N TYR A 140 -0.46 -2.06 -0.24
CA TYR A 140 -0.56 -2.24 -1.69
C TYR A 140 0.29 -1.19 -2.38
N LEU A 141 1.42 -1.61 -2.95
CA LEU A 141 2.41 -0.76 -3.58
C LEU A 141 2.23 -0.78 -5.09
N GLY A 142 2.27 0.38 -5.71
CA GLY A 142 2.22 0.51 -7.16
C GLY A 142 3.44 1.21 -7.74
N GLY A 143 3.51 1.23 -9.07
CA GLY A 143 4.62 1.82 -9.80
C GLY A 143 5.80 0.88 -9.97
N MET A 144 5.63 -0.44 -9.81
CA MET A 144 6.66 -1.42 -10.10
C MET A 144 7.06 -1.36 -11.59
N ASP A 145 8.32 -1.68 -11.89
CA ASP A 145 8.80 -1.77 -13.28
C ASP A 145 8.07 -2.92 -13.99
N GLU A 146 7.53 -2.66 -15.17
CA GLU A 146 6.73 -3.62 -15.95
C GLU A 146 7.49 -4.93 -16.24
N ARG A 147 8.81 -4.87 -16.33
CA ARG A 147 9.66 -6.05 -16.52
C ARG A 147 9.62 -7.04 -15.36
N LEU A 148 9.18 -6.60 -14.17
CA LEU A 148 9.02 -7.46 -12.99
C LEU A 148 7.62 -8.08 -12.86
N PHE A 149 6.67 -7.71 -13.71
CA PHE A 149 5.30 -8.21 -13.61
C PHE A 149 5.28 -9.74 -13.70
N THR A 150 4.82 -10.35 -12.63
CA THR A 150 4.78 -11.82 -12.52
C THR A 150 3.44 -12.26 -11.93
N PRO A 151 2.72 -13.17 -12.58
CA PRO A 151 1.43 -13.66 -12.08
C PRO A 151 1.56 -14.27 -10.67
N ARG A 152 0.47 -14.19 -9.92
CA ARG A 152 0.35 -14.89 -8.64
C ARG A 152 0.47 -16.41 -8.87
N LEU A 153 0.83 -17.14 -7.81
CA LEU A 153 0.82 -18.59 -7.80
C LEU A 153 -0.58 -19.12 -8.17
N LYS A 154 -0.65 -20.16 -8.97
CA LYS A 154 -1.92 -20.83 -9.32
C LYS A 154 -2.63 -21.39 -8.08
N THR A 155 -1.87 -21.93 -7.14
CA THR A 155 -2.36 -22.40 -5.85
C THR A 155 -1.73 -21.55 -4.75
N PRO A 156 -2.51 -20.74 -4.03
CA PRO A 156 -1.99 -19.96 -2.91
C PRO A 156 -1.39 -20.87 -1.82
N ARG A 157 -0.35 -20.39 -1.15
CA ARG A 157 0.19 -21.03 0.06
C ARG A 157 -0.79 -20.89 1.21
N LEU A 158 -0.86 -21.92 2.04
CA LEU A 158 -1.61 -21.88 3.28
C LEU A 158 -0.98 -20.93 4.30
N GLU A 159 0.35 -20.78 4.24
CA GLU A 159 1.12 -19.92 5.12
C GLU A 159 2.28 -19.27 4.38
N ILE A 160 2.37 -17.94 4.53
CA ILE A 160 3.49 -17.08 4.16
C ILE A 160 4.03 -16.50 5.46
N PHE A 161 5.33 -16.44 5.62
CA PHE A 161 5.97 -15.94 6.83
C PHE A 161 5.87 -14.41 6.96
N GLU A 162 5.87 -13.91 8.20
CA GLU A 162 5.93 -12.48 8.51
C GLU A 162 7.18 -11.84 7.89
N GLY A 163 7.04 -10.64 7.34
CA GLY A 163 8.09 -9.89 6.69
C GLY A 163 8.38 -10.33 5.25
N ALA A 164 7.65 -11.33 4.71
CA ALA A 164 7.83 -11.74 3.32
C ALA A 164 7.58 -10.58 2.36
N VAL A 165 8.48 -10.38 1.42
CA VAL A 165 8.36 -9.41 0.33
C VAL A 165 8.06 -10.18 -0.95
N GLY A 166 7.02 -9.76 -1.67
CA GLY A 166 6.56 -10.51 -2.83
C GLY A 166 6.04 -9.66 -3.97
N ILE A 167 5.91 -10.32 -5.13
CA ILE A 167 5.32 -9.78 -6.35
C ILE A 167 4.00 -10.49 -6.63
N GLY A 168 2.96 -9.74 -6.90
CA GLY A 168 1.65 -10.23 -7.29
C GLY A 168 1.08 -9.45 -8.45
N SER A 169 1.20 -9.98 -9.67
CA SER A 169 0.87 -9.31 -10.92
C SER A 169 1.70 -8.02 -11.10
N GLU A 170 1.09 -6.86 -11.10
CA GLU A 170 1.72 -5.54 -11.30
C GLU A 170 2.17 -4.88 -9.99
N GLN A 171 2.11 -5.60 -8.86
CA GLN A 171 2.28 -5.03 -7.53
C GLN A 171 3.38 -5.74 -6.75
N THR A 172 4.01 -5.01 -5.85
CA THR A 172 4.86 -5.55 -4.79
C THR A 172 4.30 -5.17 -3.41
N GLY A 173 4.79 -5.81 -2.36
CA GLY A 173 4.33 -5.54 -0.99
C GLY A 173 5.02 -6.40 0.05
N ILE A 174 4.69 -6.11 1.31
CA ILE A 174 5.22 -6.80 2.49
C ILE A 174 4.07 -7.48 3.22
N TYR A 175 4.22 -8.75 3.55
CA TYR A 175 3.30 -9.47 4.44
C TYR A 175 3.60 -9.09 5.90
N PRO A 176 2.71 -8.35 6.57
CA PRO A 176 2.98 -7.82 7.92
C PRO A 176 2.92 -8.87 9.02
N ILE A 177 2.20 -9.97 8.77
CA ILE A 177 2.03 -11.12 9.67
C ILE A 177 1.94 -12.40 8.85
N ALA A 178 2.16 -13.54 9.47
CA ALA A 178 1.96 -14.84 8.82
C ALA A 178 0.50 -14.99 8.35
N SER A 179 0.31 -15.40 7.09
CA SER A 179 -1.02 -15.49 6.47
C SER A 179 -1.01 -16.35 5.21
N PRO A 180 -2.16 -16.85 4.75
CA PRO A 180 -2.27 -17.41 3.42
C PRO A 180 -1.99 -16.35 2.35
N GLY A 181 -1.46 -16.79 1.18
CA GLY A 181 -1.26 -15.87 0.05
C GLY A 181 -0.67 -16.53 -1.18
N GLY A 182 -0.81 -15.85 -2.32
CA GLY A 182 -0.40 -16.39 -3.63
C GLY A 182 0.61 -15.52 -4.37
N TRP A 183 1.28 -14.59 -3.69
CA TRP A 183 2.32 -13.79 -4.33
C TRP A 183 3.63 -14.57 -4.44
N GLN A 184 4.44 -14.23 -5.42
CA GLN A 184 5.79 -14.76 -5.61
C GLN A 184 6.72 -14.12 -4.57
N LEU A 185 7.21 -14.89 -3.62
CA LEU A 185 8.06 -14.40 -2.55
C LEU A 185 9.50 -14.26 -3.05
N ILE A 186 10.01 -13.06 -3.06
CA ILE A 186 11.34 -12.71 -3.59
C ILE A 186 12.33 -12.26 -2.53
N GLY A 187 11.90 -12.12 -1.27
CA GLY A 187 12.77 -11.70 -0.16
C GLY A 187 12.04 -11.59 1.15
N LYS A 188 12.78 -11.16 2.18
CA LYS A 188 12.25 -10.93 3.52
C LYS A 188 12.85 -9.68 4.13
N THR A 189 12.02 -8.89 4.81
CA THR A 189 12.47 -7.78 5.65
C THR A 189 12.50 -8.19 7.12
N PRO A 190 13.52 -7.77 7.89
CA PRO A 190 13.54 -7.94 9.34
C PRO A 190 12.67 -6.91 10.07
N VAL A 191 12.14 -5.91 9.36
CA VAL A 191 11.35 -4.82 9.93
C VAL A 191 9.92 -5.27 10.21
N LYS A 192 9.46 -5.06 11.45
CA LYS A 192 8.04 -5.23 11.77
C LYS A 192 7.24 -4.02 11.29
N VAL A 193 6.50 -4.21 10.20
CA VAL A 193 5.63 -3.15 9.64
C VAL A 193 4.28 -3.04 10.35
N PHE A 194 3.95 -4.07 11.15
CA PHE A 194 2.80 -4.09 12.05
C PHE A 194 3.21 -4.62 13.42
N ASP A 195 2.87 -3.88 14.48
CA ASP A 195 3.13 -4.27 15.86
C ASP A 195 1.96 -3.83 16.74
N LYS A 196 1.12 -4.79 17.13
CA LYS A 196 -0.08 -4.55 17.96
C LYS A 196 0.22 -3.99 19.36
N SER A 197 1.47 -4.04 19.81
CA SER A 197 1.87 -3.53 21.13
C SER A 197 2.11 -2.02 21.15
N LYS A 198 2.23 -1.41 19.96
CA LYS A 198 2.48 0.03 19.81
C LYS A 198 1.18 0.82 19.78
N GLU A 199 1.24 2.07 20.24
CA GLU A 199 0.15 3.05 20.14
C GLU A 199 -0.25 3.28 18.67
N SER A 200 0.73 3.40 17.77
CA SER A 200 0.54 3.37 16.32
C SER A 200 1.00 2.02 15.78
N PRO A 201 0.09 1.04 15.63
CA PRO A 201 0.46 -0.33 15.30
C PRO A 201 1.05 -0.51 13.91
N ILE A 202 0.70 0.35 12.96
CA ILE A 202 1.16 0.30 11.57
C ILE A 202 2.25 1.35 11.37
N LEU A 203 3.35 0.92 10.74
CA LEU A 203 4.55 1.75 10.56
C LEU A 203 4.30 2.97 9.65
N TYR A 204 3.49 2.82 8.62
CA TYR A 204 3.27 3.77 7.53
C TYR A 204 1.77 3.95 7.26
N LYS A 205 1.42 4.90 6.42
CA LYS A 205 0.03 5.18 6.01
C LYS A 205 -0.11 5.26 4.48
N ALA A 206 -1.34 5.19 3.99
CA ALA A 206 -1.63 5.46 2.57
C ALA A 206 -1.17 6.88 2.19
N GLY A 207 -0.56 7.00 1.03
CA GLY A 207 0.07 8.24 0.55
C GLY A 207 1.55 8.37 0.91
N ASP A 208 2.09 7.57 1.83
CA ASP A 208 3.54 7.42 2.03
C ASP A 208 4.16 6.56 0.92
N TYR A 209 5.49 6.46 0.92
CA TYR A 209 6.25 5.62 -0.01
C TYR A 209 7.09 4.61 0.75
N ILE A 210 7.33 3.47 0.12
CA ILE A 210 8.32 2.48 0.55
C ILE A 210 9.41 2.41 -0.51
N LYS A 211 10.67 2.55 -0.09
CA LYS A 211 11.84 2.27 -0.90
C LYS A 211 12.58 1.08 -0.32
N PHE A 212 12.63 -0.01 -1.08
CA PHE A 212 13.42 -1.18 -0.70
C PHE A 212 14.89 -0.94 -0.97
N PHE A 213 15.76 -1.54 -0.14
CA PHE A 213 17.19 -1.67 -0.41
C PHE A 213 17.66 -3.06 -0.01
N SER A 214 18.62 -3.59 -0.77
CA SER A 214 19.14 -4.93 -0.53
C SER A 214 20.13 -4.93 0.63
N ILE A 215 20.00 -5.94 1.48
CA ILE A 215 20.95 -6.28 2.55
C ILE A 215 21.33 -7.75 2.42
N ASP A 216 22.51 -8.11 2.97
CA ASP A 216 22.92 -9.49 3.06
C ASP A 216 22.29 -10.21 4.29
N LYS A 217 22.54 -11.52 4.39
CA LYS A 217 21.98 -12.35 5.45
C LYS A 217 22.54 -12.00 6.84
N ALA A 218 23.79 -11.56 6.94
CA ALA A 218 24.39 -11.16 8.20
C ALA A 218 23.77 -9.86 8.72
N GLU A 219 23.60 -8.88 7.84
CA GLU A 219 22.89 -7.63 8.13
C GLU A 219 21.42 -7.88 8.49
N TYR A 220 20.74 -8.84 7.81
CA TYR A 220 19.39 -9.21 8.14
C TYR A 220 19.25 -9.64 9.60
N PHE A 221 20.07 -10.59 10.08
CA PHE A 221 19.99 -11.08 11.45
C PHE A 221 20.43 -10.03 12.49
N GLU A 222 21.35 -9.14 12.13
CA GLU A 222 21.73 -8.04 13.01
C GLU A 222 20.56 -7.04 13.18
N ILE A 223 19.91 -6.64 12.09
CA ILE A 223 18.76 -5.75 12.15
C ILE A 223 17.58 -6.44 12.86
N GLU A 224 17.34 -7.72 12.63
CA GLU A 224 16.29 -8.49 13.31
C GLU A 224 16.45 -8.45 14.84
N LYS A 225 17.67 -8.60 15.36
CA LYS A 225 17.98 -8.46 16.80
C LYS A 225 17.69 -7.05 17.30
N GLN A 226 18.07 -6.03 16.54
CA GLN A 226 17.84 -4.63 16.89
C GLN A 226 16.34 -4.30 16.86
N VAL A 227 15.57 -4.84 15.92
CA VAL A 227 14.11 -4.72 15.87
C VAL A 227 13.48 -5.40 17.09
N ALA A 228 13.94 -6.61 17.45
CA ALA A 228 13.43 -7.34 18.61
C ALA A 228 13.71 -6.61 19.94
N SER A 229 14.84 -5.89 20.03
CA SER A 229 15.20 -5.06 21.21
C SER A 229 14.57 -3.64 21.17
N GLY A 230 13.84 -3.28 20.12
CA GLY A 230 13.21 -1.97 19.98
C GLY A 230 14.17 -0.82 19.65
N VAL A 231 15.42 -1.13 19.27
CA VAL A 231 16.45 -0.12 18.96
C VAL A 231 16.40 0.31 17.50
N TYR A 232 16.02 -0.59 16.58
CA TYR A 232 15.98 -0.28 15.15
C TYR A 232 14.73 0.50 14.77
N THR A 233 14.93 1.57 14.01
CA THR A 233 13.86 2.30 13.31
C THR A 233 14.30 2.51 11.87
N PRO A 234 13.45 2.17 10.87
CA PRO A 234 13.76 2.45 9.48
C PRO A 234 14.05 3.92 9.25
N THR A 235 15.04 4.22 8.43
CA THR A 235 15.32 5.60 8.03
C THR A 235 14.20 6.13 7.13
N VAL A 236 13.92 7.42 7.27
CA VAL A 236 12.90 8.10 6.47
C VAL A 236 13.49 9.31 5.76
N SER A 237 12.88 9.66 4.61
CA SER A 237 13.10 10.93 3.93
C SER A 237 11.75 11.54 3.55
N GLU A 238 11.71 12.88 3.38
CA GLU A 238 10.50 13.58 2.93
C GLU A 238 10.56 13.82 1.42
N VAL A 239 9.41 13.69 0.77
CA VAL A 239 9.20 14.06 -0.63
C VAL A 239 8.07 15.08 -0.70
N GLU A 240 8.28 16.19 -1.41
CA GLU A 240 7.21 17.12 -1.77
C GLU A 240 6.42 16.56 -2.96
N LEU A 241 5.09 16.52 -2.83
CA LEU A 241 4.16 16.03 -3.86
C LEU A 241 3.44 17.19 -4.56
#